data_9dc91f546b94d7db0f6b6c90c9427db6
#
_entry.id   9dc91f546b94d7db0f6b6c90c9427db6
#
_cell.length_a   1.000
_cell.length_b   1.000
_cell.length_c   1.000
_cell.angle_alpha   90.00
_cell.angle_beta   90.00
_cell.angle_gamma   90.00
#
_symmetry.space_group_name_H-M   'P 1'
#
loop_
_entity.id
_entity.type
_entity.pdbx_description
1 polymer ?
#
loop_
_entity_poly.entity_id
_entity_poly.type
_entity_poly.pdbx_seq_one_letter_code
_entity_poly.pdbx_strand_id
1 'polypeptide(L)'
;MLEVQMLARHFSQYYGSMHYWQWLLRTLSIVFCASLMLACTAQPTREDLAYSVPQTESSQPHTVALLGATGMVGGYLLEAALRRGYTVRALARNPAKLAQFSGRITIITGDARDPAVIRKLLHGSDAVISALGPVKADGDASRFINTTVTRNVLEAMPAEDISLYIAVSGAAVVMPGDNRNLLGWWIRTLAQIGLRDALQDKQAEYALLADSDVDWMLVRCPLIDPEPFDSPPLVSLKTPPAFRVRAGELAQFMMQQLDARDFVRQGPFLGSREPDF
;
A
#
# COMPACT_ATOMS: atom_id res chain seq x y z
N MET A 1 -1.88 -70.28 6.22
CA MET A 1 -0.73 -69.75 5.46
C MET A 1 -1.12 -68.64 4.45
N LEU A 2 -2.37 -68.50 4.07
CA LEU A 2 -2.86 -67.46 3.13
C LEU A 2 -3.12 -66.09 3.79
N GLU A 3 -3.47 -66.03 5.06
CA GLU A 3 -3.77 -64.76 5.75
C GLU A 3 -2.53 -63.94 6.05
N VAL A 4 -1.38 -64.56 6.33
CA VAL A 4 -0.11 -63.85 6.59
C VAL A 4 0.44 -63.19 5.34
N GLN A 5 0.18 -63.72 4.17
CA GLN A 5 0.59 -63.11 2.89
C GLN A 5 -0.26 -61.93 2.47
N MET A 6 -1.52 -61.85 2.86
CA MET A 6 -2.40 -60.72 2.60
C MET A 6 -2.02 -59.51 3.49
N LEU A 7 -1.70 -59.75 4.75
CA LEU A 7 -1.22 -58.69 5.67
C LEU A 7 0.10 -58.10 5.24
N ALA A 8 1.04 -58.93 4.77
CA ALA A 8 2.34 -58.44 4.27
C ALA A 8 2.23 -57.56 3.01
N ARG A 9 1.28 -57.83 2.12
CA ARG A 9 1.02 -56.99 0.93
C ARG A 9 0.37 -55.67 1.30
N HIS A 10 -0.50 -55.63 2.29
CA HIS A 10 -1.13 -54.40 2.76
C HIS A 10 -0.14 -53.45 3.47
N PHE A 11 0.81 -54.00 4.27
CA PHE A 11 1.87 -53.24 4.90
C PHE A 11 2.88 -52.66 3.92
N SER A 12 3.23 -53.37 2.86
CA SER A 12 4.17 -52.88 1.83
C SER A 12 3.61 -51.67 1.06
N GLN A 13 2.31 -51.59 0.86
CA GLN A 13 1.69 -50.49 0.16
C GLN A 13 1.63 -49.19 1.01
N TYR A 14 1.55 -49.31 2.34
CA TYR A 14 1.54 -48.18 3.25
C TYR A 14 2.95 -47.62 3.56
N TYR A 15 3.96 -48.48 3.64
CA TYR A 15 5.34 -48.08 3.88
C TYR A 15 5.98 -47.38 2.67
N GLY A 16 5.61 -47.74 1.47
CA GLY A 16 6.05 -47.09 0.23
C GLY A 16 5.58 -45.62 0.15
N SER A 17 4.34 -45.35 0.59
CA SER A 17 3.78 -44.02 0.58
C SER A 17 4.44 -43.09 1.64
N MET A 18 4.80 -43.63 2.80
CA MET A 18 5.38 -42.87 3.89
C MET A 18 6.81 -42.40 3.58
N HIS A 19 7.62 -43.23 2.92
CA HIS A 19 8.93 -42.86 2.42
C HIS A 19 8.88 -41.84 1.29
N TYR A 20 7.86 -41.92 0.43
CA TYR A 20 7.62 -40.93 -0.64
C TYR A 20 7.26 -39.58 -0.07
N TRP A 21 6.39 -39.49 0.94
CA TRP A 21 6.02 -38.27 1.63
C TRP A 21 7.20 -37.66 2.42
N GLN A 22 8.01 -38.48 3.07
CA GLN A 22 9.22 -38.01 3.77
C GLN A 22 10.28 -37.51 2.78
N TRP A 23 10.42 -38.15 1.63
CA TRP A 23 11.31 -37.69 0.55
C TRP A 23 10.80 -36.37 -0.05
N LEU A 24 9.51 -36.24 -0.30
CA LEU A 24 8.85 -35.03 -0.80
C LEU A 24 9.00 -33.85 0.17
N LEU A 25 8.81 -34.07 1.46
CA LEU A 25 9.00 -33.06 2.49
C LEU A 25 10.48 -32.63 2.62
N ARG A 26 11.42 -33.57 2.50
CA ARG A 26 12.86 -33.26 2.50
C ARG A 26 13.28 -32.48 1.25
N THR A 27 12.81 -32.86 0.08
CA THR A 27 13.09 -32.11 -1.16
C THR A 27 12.46 -30.73 -1.15
N LEU A 28 11.21 -30.57 -0.67
CA LEU A 28 10.58 -29.26 -0.45
C LEU A 28 11.34 -28.40 0.56
N SER A 29 11.84 -28.96 1.67
CA SER A 29 12.68 -28.24 2.63
C SER A 29 14.02 -27.82 2.04
N ILE A 30 14.66 -28.65 1.23
CA ILE A 30 15.93 -28.30 0.58
C ILE A 30 15.72 -27.22 -0.48
N VAL A 31 14.65 -27.29 -1.27
CA VAL A 31 14.28 -26.25 -2.25
C VAL A 31 13.93 -24.94 -1.54
N PHE A 32 13.22 -25.01 -0.43
CA PHE A 32 12.90 -23.84 0.39
C PHE A 32 14.16 -23.21 1.01
N CYS A 33 15.07 -24.01 1.60
CA CYS A 33 16.33 -23.50 2.13
C CYS A 33 17.27 -22.96 1.04
N ALA A 34 17.34 -23.61 -0.12
CA ALA A 34 18.11 -23.12 -1.27
C ALA A 34 17.55 -21.82 -1.82
N SER A 35 16.22 -21.65 -1.86
CA SER A 35 15.57 -20.41 -2.26
C SER A 35 15.83 -19.26 -1.27
N LEU A 36 15.91 -19.54 0.03
CA LEU A 36 16.29 -18.56 1.05
C LEU A 36 17.75 -18.12 0.90
N MET A 37 18.66 -19.05 0.57
CA MET A 37 20.08 -18.72 0.40
C MET A 37 20.37 -17.89 -0.86
N LEU A 38 19.62 -18.11 -1.95
CA LEU A 38 19.74 -17.25 -3.15
C LEU A 38 19.08 -15.88 -2.97
N ALA A 39 18.10 -15.74 -2.08
CA ALA A 39 17.44 -14.45 -1.81
C ALA A 39 18.36 -13.46 -1.06
N CYS A 40 19.41 -13.95 -0.36
CA CYS A 40 20.37 -13.11 0.33
C CYS A 40 21.37 -12.39 -0.60
N THR A 41 21.41 -12.68 -1.91
CA THR A 41 22.41 -12.11 -2.81
C THR A 41 21.94 -10.92 -3.65
N ALA A 42 20.63 -10.63 -3.66
CA ALA A 42 20.08 -9.46 -4.37
C ALA A 42 19.80 -8.34 -3.37
N GLN A 43 20.85 -7.75 -2.81
CA GLN A 43 20.68 -6.48 -2.09
C GLN A 43 20.43 -5.37 -3.11
N PRO A 44 19.46 -4.45 -2.84
CA PRO A 44 19.27 -3.28 -3.68
C PRO A 44 20.57 -2.48 -3.71
N THR A 45 20.98 -2.00 -4.87
CA THR A 45 22.19 -1.18 -4.99
C THR A 45 22.00 0.13 -4.20
N ARG A 46 23.07 0.63 -3.61
CA ARG A 46 23.04 1.83 -2.76
C ARG A 46 22.46 3.07 -3.46
N GLU A 47 22.51 3.10 -4.78
CA GLU A 47 21.92 4.16 -5.60
C GLU A 47 20.39 4.11 -5.67
N ASP A 48 19.78 2.92 -5.52
CA ASP A 48 18.31 2.75 -5.50
C ASP A 48 17.67 3.17 -4.16
N LEU A 49 18.48 3.41 -3.11
CA LEU A 49 18.02 3.64 -1.74
C LEU A 49 18.29 5.06 -1.22
N ALA A 50 19.04 5.86 -1.95
CA ALA A 50 19.46 7.20 -1.48
C ALA A 50 18.47 8.28 -1.92
N TYR A 51 17.29 8.32 -1.29
CA TYR A 51 16.41 9.49 -1.41
C TYR A 51 16.71 10.46 -0.26
N SER A 52 17.36 11.58 -0.59
CA SER A 52 17.54 12.70 0.33
C SER A 52 16.30 13.58 0.24
N VAL A 53 15.55 13.66 1.34
CA VAL A 53 14.37 14.51 1.47
C VAL A 53 14.80 15.99 1.43
N PRO A 54 14.57 16.75 0.34
CA PRO A 54 14.74 18.19 0.39
C PRO A 54 13.73 18.78 1.38
N GLN A 55 14.18 19.57 2.32
CA GLN A 55 13.29 20.37 3.17
C GLN A 55 12.93 21.65 2.41
N THR A 56 12.00 21.53 1.46
CA THR A 56 11.45 22.71 0.81
C THR A 56 10.22 23.15 1.62
N GLU A 57 10.32 24.28 2.28
CA GLU A 57 9.14 24.94 2.84
C GLU A 57 8.28 25.42 1.65
N SER A 58 7.05 24.91 1.56
CA SER A 58 6.10 25.38 0.57
C SER A 58 5.79 26.86 0.82
N SER A 59 5.93 27.68 -0.22
CA SER A 59 5.68 29.13 -0.13
C SER A 59 4.19 29.51 -0.17
N GLN A 60 3.27 28.54 -0.37
CA GLN A 60 1.82 28.77 -0.47
C GLN A 60 1.06 27.76 0.42
N PRO A 61 0.04 28.22 1.16
CA PRO A 61 -0.85 27.31 1.87
C PRO A 61 -1.71 26.53 0.88
N HIS A 62 -1.37 25.25 0.68
CA HIS A 62 -2.17 24.36 -0.15
C HIS A 62 -3.34 23.79 0.65
N THR A 63 -4.47 23.65 -0.03
CA THR A 63 -5.63 22.93 0.48
C THR A 63 -5.60 21.48 -0.02
N VAL A 64 -5.59 20.53 0.90
CA VAL A 64 -5.51 19.10 0.58
C VAL A 64 -6.84 18.41 0.88
N ALA A 65 -7.41 17.75 -0.13
CA ALA A 65 -8.52 16.82 0.04
C ALA A 65 -7.98 15.48 0.55
N LEU A 66 -8.36 15.09 1.78
CA LEU A 66 -7.88 13.87 2.42
C LEU A 66 -8.98 12.82 2.53
N LEU A 67 -8.80 11.72 1.83
CA LEU A 67 -9.61 10.51 1.90
C LEU A 67 -9.00 9.53 2.90
N GLY A 68 -9.84 8.95 3.76
CA GLY A 68 -9.38 7.98 4.77
C GLY A 68 -8.80 8.60 6.05
N ALA A 69 -9.07 9.88 6.33
CA ALA A 69 -8.57 10.63 7.49
C ALA A 69 -8.81 9.95 8.86
N THR A 70 -9.85 9.13 8.98
CA THR A 70 -10.20 8.40 10.21
C THR A 70 -9.50 7.04 10.35
N GLY A 71 -8.72 6.63 9.35
CA GLY A 71 -7.91 5.41 9.37
C GLY A 71 -6.55 5.62 10.03
N MET A 72 -5.82 4.54 10.24
CA MET A 72 -4.47 4.57 10.85
C MET A 72 -3.52 5.51 10.08
N VAL A 73 -3.27 5.25 8.81
CA VAL A 73 -2.39 6.11 7.98
C VAL A 73 -2.97 7.51 7.82
N GLY A 74 -4.29 7.62 7.62
CA GLY A 74 -4.98 8.90 7.46
C GLY A 74 -4.83 9.82 8.66
N GLY A 75 -4.77 9.30 9.87
CA GLY A 75 -4.49 10.06 11.09
C GLY A 75 -3.10 10.70 11.06
N TYR A 76 -2.08 9.93 10.71
CA TYR A 76 -0.70 10.44 10.56
C TYR A 76 -0.58 11.48 9.42
N LEU A 77 -1.29 11.26 8.29
CA LEU A 77 -1.35 12.22 7.19
C LEU A 77 -2.00 13.53 7.64
N LEU A 78 -3.12 13.46 8.35
CA LEU A 78 -3.81 14.63 8.87
C LEU A 78 -2.93 15.46 9.79
N GLU A 79 -2.25 14.82 10.74
CA GLU A 79 -1.33 15.48 11.63
C GLU A 79 -0.12 16.06 10.88
N ALA A 80 0.44 15.34 9.92
CA ALA A 80 1.57 15.80 9.12
C ALA A 80 1.18 17.02 8.26
N ALA A 81 -0.02 17.03 7.67
CA ALA A 81 -0.55 18.15 6.92
C ALA A 81 -0.71 19.39 7.79
N LEU A 82 -1.31 19.24 8.97
CA LEU A 82 -1.50 20.36 9.90
C LEU A 82 -0.19 20.91 10.45
N ARG A 83 0.81 20.07 10.71
CA ARG A 83 2.16 20.54 11.14
C ARG A 83 2.87 21.36 10.07
N ARG A 84 2.60 21.07 8.79
CA ARG A 84 3.18 21.82 7.65
C ARG A 84 2.36 23.05 7.25
N GLY A 85 1.26 23.36 7.96
CA GLY A 85 0.42 24.53 7.68
C GLY A 85 -0.57 24.36 6.54
N TYR A 86 -0.79 23.12 6.04
CA TYR A 86 -1.79 22.87 5.01
C TYR A 86 -3.21 23.06 5.55
N THR A 87 -4.09 23.60 4.72
CA THR A 87 -5.53 23.54 4.94
C THR A 87 -6.02 22.13 4.54
N VAL A 88 -6.78 21.47 5.42
CA VAL A 88 -7.23 20.10 5.17
C VAL A 88 -8.76 20.06 5.06
N ARG A 89 -9.23 19.47 3.97
CA ARG A 89 -10.62 19.04 3.78
C ARG A 89 -10.66 17.52 3.91
N ALA A 90 -11.22 17.03 5.00
CA ALA A 90 -11.20 15.61 5.33
C ALA A 90 -12.56 14.97 5.14
N LEU A 91 -12.62 13.85 4.40
CA LEU A 91 -13.85 13.06 4.28
C LEU A 91 -13.97 12.09 5.45
N ALA A 92 -15.14 12.08 6.09
CA ALA A 92 -15.48 11.13 7.14
C ALA A 92 -16.93 10.68 7.06
N ARG A 93 -17.19 9.36 7.13
CA ARG A 93 -18.54 8.81 7.31
C ARG A 93 -19.10 9.10 8.70
N ASN A 94 -18.21 9.11 9.70
CA ASN A 94 -18.53 9.50 11.07
C ASN A 94 -17.65 10.68 11.49
N PRO A 95 -18.17 11.92 11.46
CA PRO A 95 -17.38 13.12 11.78
C PRO A 95 -16.91 13.17 13.26
N ALA A 96 -17.58 12.48 14.16
CA ALA A 96 -17.18 12.43 15.58
C ALA A 96 -15.76 11.85 15.77
N LYS A 97 -15.27 11.01 14.85
CA LYS A 97 -13.90 10.50 14.89
C LYS A 97 -12.82 11.56 14.63
N LEU A 98 -13.21 12.69 14.08
CA LEU A 98 -12.32 13.84 13.82
C LEU A 98 -12.61 15.03 14.75
N ALA A 99 -13.42 14.87 15.79
CA ALA A 99 -13.84 15.94 16.68
C ALA A 99 -12.66 16.69 17.32
N GLN A 100 -11.56 15.99 17.61
CA GLN A 100 -10.32 16.59 18.16
C GLN A 100 -9.64 17.60 17.22
N PHE A 101 -9.98 17.57 15.92
CA PHE A 101 -9.46 18.50 14.91
C PHE A 101 -10.48 19.56 14.55
N SER A 102 -11.63 19.63 15.24
CA SER A 102 -12.67 20.64 15.01
C SER A 102 -12.09 22.06 15.03
N GLY A 103 -12.50 22.88 14.06
CA GLY A 103 -11.95 24.24 13.90
C GLY A 103 -10.56 24.33 13.24
N ARG A 104 -9.87 23.20 13.06
CA ARG A 104 -8.56 23.15 12.40
C ARG A 104 -8.63 22.58 10.98
N ILE A 105 -9.72 21.87 10.66
CA ILE A 105 -9.97 21.24 9.37
C ILE A 105 -11.42 21.46 8.94
N THR A 106 -11.67 21.31 7.64
CA THR A 106 -13.04 21.24 7.11
C THR A 106 -13.43 19.77 7.00
N ILE A 107 -14.46 19.35 7.74
CA ILE A 107 -14.96 17.98 7.68
C ILE A 107 -16.11 17.88 6.68
N ILE A 108 -15.95 17.05 5.67
CA ILE A 108 -16.97 16.67 4.72
C ILE A 108 -17.58 15.35 5.19
N THR A 109 -18.85 15.35 5.53
CA THR A 109 -19.55 14.14 5.96
C THR A 109 -20.15 13.41 4.77
N GLY A 110 -19.87 12.12 4.62
CA GLY A 110 -20.45 11.30 3.55
C GLY A 110 -19.63 10.05 3.25
N ASP A 111 -20.06 9.32 2.24
CA ASP A 111 -19.40 8.13 1.73
C ASP A 111 -18.60 8.46 0.46
N ALA A 112 -17.36 8.03 0.39
CA ALA A 112 -16.48 8.25 -0.77
C ALA A 112 -16.99 7.58 -2.07
N ARG A 113 -17.88 6.60 -1.95
CA ARG A 113 -18.52 5.95 -3.10
C ARG A 113 -19.55 6.85 -3.80
N ASP A 114 -20.01 7.91 -3.13
CA ASP A 114 -20.93 8.89 -3.70
C ASP A 114 -20.14 9.98 -4.47
N PRO A 115 -20.32 10.09 -5.80
CA PRO A 115 -19.65 11.11 -6.60
C PRO A 115 -19.97 12.55 -6.16
N ALA A 116 -21.17 12.82 -5.61
CA ALA A 116 -21.53 14.14 -5.13
C ALA A 116 -20.75 14.53 -3.88
N VAL A 117 -20.47 13.56 -3.01
CA VAL A 117 -19.62 13.75 -1.83
C VAL A 117 -18.17 14.00 -2.22
N ILE A 118 -17.66 13.29 -3.24
CA ILE A 118 -16.30 13.52 -3.76
C ILE A 118 -16.20 14.93 -4.35
N ARG A 119 -17.11 15.38 -5.21
CA ARG A 119 -17.10 16.76 -5.72
C ARG A 119 -17.08 17.78 -4.58
N LYS A 120 -17.89 17.57 -3.54
CA LYS A 120 -17.92 18.46 -2.38
C LYS A 120 -16.59 18.44 -1.61
N LEU A 121 -15.92 17.29 -1.52
CA LEU A 121 -14.61 17.17 -0.87
C LEU A 121 -13.55 17.95 -1.66
N LEU A 122 -13.52 17.78 -2.98
CA LEU A 122 -12.50 18.35 -3.86
C LEU A 122 -12.63 19.88 -4.04
N HIS A 123 -13.83 20.40 -3.87
CA HIS A 123 -14.11 21.83 -4.09
C HIS A 123 -13.16 22.74 -3.30
N GLY A 124 -12.37 23.56 -4.02
CA GLY A 124 -11.36 24.45 -3.46
C GLY A 124 -10.14 23.73 -2.88
N SER A 125 -9.83 22.53 -3.36
CA SER A 125 -8.59 21.80 -3.02
C SER A 125 -7.57 21.89 -4.15
N ASP A 126 -6.29 21.84 -3.84
CA ASP A 126 -5.17 21.90 -4.79
C ASP A 126 -4.64 20.51 -5.13
N ALA A 127 -4.82 19.55 -4.21
CA ALA A 127 -4.36 18.17 -4.39
C ALA A 127 -5.25 17.18 -3.62
N VAL A 128 -5.20 15.91 -4.02
CA VAL A 128 -5.92 14.82 -3.35
C VAL A 128 -4.93 13.81 -2.78
N ILE A 129 -5.12 13.44 -1.52
CA ILE A 129 -4.41 12.32 -0.88
C ILE A 129 -5.42 11.27 -0.46
N SER A 130 -5.15 10.01 -0.81
CA SER A 130 -5.99 8.87 -0.45
C SER A 130 -5.22 7.84 0.37
N ALA A 131 -5.70 7.61 1.60
CA ALA A 131 -5.29 6.49 2.45
C ALA A 131 -6.49 5.55 2.70
N LEU A 132 -7.33 5.37 1.69
CA LEU A 132 -8.46 4.44 1.75
C LEU A 132 -8.01 2.99 1.65
N GLY A 133 -8.76 2.15 2.34
CA GLY A 133 -8.65 0.71 2.27
C GLY A 133 -9.99 0.05 2.61
N PRO A 134 -10.12 -1.26 2.35
CA PRO A 134 -11.34 -1.98 2.67
C PRO A 134 -11.61 -1.97 4.18
N VAL A 135 -12.86 -1.79 4.56
CA VAL A 135 -13.32 -1.83 5.95
C VAL A 135 -14.15 -3.09 6.15
N LYS A 136 -13.72 -3.98 7.06
CA LYS A 136 -14.39 -5.26 7.32
C LYS A 136 -15.88 -5.12 7.64
N ALA A 137 -16.27 -4.06 8.33
CA ALA A 137 -17.67 -3.80 8.67
C ALA A 137 -18.57 -3.52 7.45
N ASP A 138 -17.98 -3.11 6.31
CA ASP A 138 -18.72 -2.82 5.09
C ASP A 138 -18.92 -4.08 4.22
N GLY A 139 -18.34 -5.22 4.59
CA GLY A 139 -18.45 -6.47 3.84
C GLY A 139 -18.10 -6.31 2.36
N ASP A 140 -18.91 -6.92 1.49
CA ASP A 140 -18.71 -6.87 0.02
C ASP A 140 -18.77 -5.45 -0.56
N ALA A 141 -19.43 -4.49 0.12
CA ALA A 141 -19.49 -3.10 -0.33
C ALA A 141 -18.14 -2.39 -0.31
N SER A 142 -17.13 -2.93 0.39
CA SER A 142 -15.76 -2.40 0.40
C SER A 142 -14.81 -3.10 -0.56
N ARG A 143 -15.27 -4.12 -1.29
CA ARG A 143 -14.43 -5.01 -2.10
C ARG A 143 -13.65 -4.30 -3.20
N PHE A 144 -14.25 -3.27 -3.83
CA PHE A 144 -13.64 -2.43 -4.86
C PHE A 144 -13.65 -0.95 -4.49
N ILE A 145 -13.42 -0.66 -3.22
CA ILE A 145 -13.50 0.70 -2.69
C ILE A 145 -12.47 1.63 -3.34
N ASN A 146 -11.22 1.18 -3.52
CA ASN A 146 -10.17 2.00 -4.09
C ASN A 146 -10.45 2.31 -5.57
N THR A 147 -10.81 1.31 -6.37
CA THR A 147 -11.19 1.49 -7.78
C THR A 147 -12.38 2.44 -7.94
N THR A 148 -13.44 2.24 -7.13
CA THR A 148 -14.65 3.06 -7.19
C THR A 148 -14.35 4.52 -6.83
N VAL A 149 -13.64 4.74 -5.73
CA VAL A 149 -13.35 6.08 -5.25
C VAL A 149 -12.35 6.79 -6.17
N THR A 150 -11.33 6.10 -6.65
CA THR A 150 -10.36 6.69 -7.59
C THR A 150 -11.04 7.13 -8.88
N ARG A 151 -12.00 6.36 -9.42
CA ARG A 151 -12.80 6.79 -10.56
C ARG A 151 -13.56 8.08 -10.27
N ASN A 152 -14.28 8.15 -9.15
CA ASN A 152 -15.03 9.34 -8.76
C ASN A 152 -14.13 10.56 -8.58
N VAL A 153 -12.92 10.37 -8.04
CA VAL A 153 -11.92 11.44 -7.88
C VAL A 153 -11.43 11.91 -9.23
N LEU A 154 -10.99 11.00 -10.11
CA LEU A 154 -10.50 11.35 -11.45
C LEU A 154 -11.55 12.08 -12.29
N GLU A 155 -12.83 11.70 -12.18
CA GLU A 155 -13.95 12.39 -12.84
C GLU A 155 -14.22 13.80 -12.28
N ALA A 156 -13.93 14.03 -11.00
CA ALA A 156 -14.20 15.31 -10.34
C ALA A 156 -13.02 16.30 -10.41
N MET A 157 -11.76 15.82 -10.48
CA MET A 157 -10.55 16.65 -10.48
C MET A 157 -10.51 17.76 -11.53
N PRO A 158 -10.93 17.52 -12.81
CA PRO A 158 -10.87 18.57 -13.84
C PRO A 158 -11.74 19.79 -13.54
N ALA A 159 -12.87 19.60 -12.85
CA ALA A 159 -13.78 20.71 -12.52
C ALA A 159 -13.21 21.67 -11.45
N GLU A 160 -12.19 21.24 -10.73
CA GLU A 160 -11.53 22.00 -9.66
C GLU A 160 -10.07 22.34 -9.99
N ASP A 161 -9.64 22.14 -11.26
CA ASP A 161 -8.27 22.36 -11.73
C ASP A 161 -7.21 21.58 -10.93
N ILE A 162 -7.60 20.46 -10.30
CA ILE A 162 -6.68 19.62 -9.52
C ILE A 162 -5.90 18.70 -10.46
N SER A 163 -4.58 18.76 -10.41
CA SER A 163 -3.69 17.91 -11.22
C SER A 163 -3.09 16.73 -10.46
N LEU A 164 -2.95 16.81 -9.12
CA LEU A 164 -2.19 15.84 -8.34
C LEU A 164 -3.07 14.93 -7.48
N TYR A 165 -2.87 13.61 -7.65
CA TYR A 165 -3.49 12.57 -6.83
C TYR A 165 -2.44 11.61 -6.26
N ILE A 166 -2.30 11.55 -4.95
CA ILE A 166 -1.37 10.64 -4.26
C ILE A 166 -2.17 9.61 -3.48
N ALA A 167 -1.94 8.32 -3.72
CA ALA A 167 -2.65 7.25 -3.03
C ALA A 167 -1.72 6.23 -2.39
N VAL A 168 -2.14 5.69 -1.24
CA VAL A 168 -1.47 4.55 -0.59
C VAL A 168 -1.88 3.26 -1.28
N SER A 169 -0.91 2.43 -1.59
CA SER A 169 -1.11 1.12 -2.21
C SER A 169 -0.29 0.02 -1.53
N GLY A 170 -0.52 -1.22 -1.92
CA GLY A 170 0.24 -2.35 -1.42
C GLY A 170 1.46 -2.67 -2.29
N ALA A 171 2.54 -3.14 -1.67
CA ALA A 171 3.74 -3.59 -2.37
C ALA A 171 3.49 -4.78 -3.32
N ALA A 172 2.34 -5.45 -3.22
CA ALA A 172 1.95 -6.54 -4.11
C ALA A 172 1.43 -6.08 -5.48
N VAL A 173 1.08 -4.80 -5.65
CA VAL A 173 0.67 -4.21 -6.94
C VAL A 173 1.85 -4.22 -7.91
N VAL A 174 1.61 -4.70 -9.13
CA VAL A 174 2.64 -4.81 -10.18
C VAL A 174 2.56 -3.64 -11.12
N MET A 175 3.71 -3.08 -11.42
CA MET A 175 3.89 -2.00 -12.38
C MET A 175 5.02 -2.32 -13.37
N PRO A 176 5.02 -1.75 -14.56
CA PRO A 176 6.14 -1.86 -15.49
C PRO A 176 7.45 -1.40 -14.84
N GLY A 177 8.53 -2.14 -15.08
CA GLY A 177 9.84 -1.84 -14.51
C GLY A 177 10.11 -2.48 -13.13
N ASP A 178 9.13 -3.12 -12.52
CA ASP A 178 9.37 -3.89 -11.28
C ASP A 178 10.40 -4.99 -11.51
N ASN A 179 11.39 -5.06 -10.62
CA ASN A 179 12.37 -6.14 -10.55
C ASN A 179 12.22 -6.89 -9.23
N ARG A 180 11.34 -7.89 -9.22
CA ARG A 180 11.02 -8.65 -8.01
C ARG A 180 11.96 -9.85 -7.89
N ASN A 181 12.62 -9.97 -6.73
CA ASN A 181 13.36 -11.16 -6.37
C ASN A 181 12.40 -12.34 -6.07
N LEU A 182 12.94 -13.55 -5.94
CA LEU A 182 12.15 -14.76 -5.65
C LEU A 182 11.29 -14.63 -4.39
N LEU A 183 11.80 -13.95 -3.36
CA LEU A 183 11.06 -13.70 -2.12
C LEU A 183 9.86 -12.78 -2.35
N GLY A 184 10.02 -11.71 -3.11
CA GLY A 184 8.92 -10.80 -3.50
C GLY A 184 7.86 -11.54 -4.33
N TRP A 185 8.25 -12.49 -5.17
CA TRP A 185 7.33 -13.35 -5.91
C TRP A 185 6.52 -14.26 -4.98
N TRP A 186 7.16 -14.90 -3.99
CA TRP A 186 6.50 -15.75 -3.00
C TRP A 186 5.52 -14.96 -2.11
N ILE A 187 5.94 -13.79 -1.60
CA ILE A 187 5.08 -12.91 -0.79
C ILE A 187 3.84 -12.51 -1.57
N ARG A 188 3.99 -12.15 -2.84
CA ARG A 188 2.87 -11.84 -3.71
C ARG A 188 1.93 -13.03 -3.90
N THR A 189 2.46 -14.24 -4.13
CA THR A 189 1.65 -15.45 -4.32
C THR A 189 0.83 -15.76 -3.07
N LEU A 190 1.41 -15.59 -1.88
CA LEU A 190 0.68 -15.72 -0.61
C LEU A 190 -0.38 -14.62 -0.45
N ALA A 191 -0.07 -13.38 -0.82
CA ALA A 191 -1.03 -12.29 -0.80
C ALA A 191 -2.20 -12.52 -1.78
N GLN A 192 -1.96 -13.14 -2.94
CA GLN A 192 -3.01 -13.52 -3.88
C GLN A 192 -3.98 -14.57 -3.31
N ILE A 193 -3.54 -15.41 -2.39
CA ILE A 193 -4.39 -16.41 -1.73
C ILE A 193 -5.20 -15.77 -0.59
N GLY A 194 -4.55 -14.96 0.27
CA GLY A 194 -5.17 -14.42 1.48
C GLY A 194 -5.86 -13.06 1.31
N LEU A 195 -5.44 -12.25 0.33
CA LEU A 195 -5.88 -10.86 0.13
C LEU A 195 -6.31 -10.60 -1.33
N ARG A 196 -6.84 -11.61 -1.99
CA ARG A 196 -7.14 -11.60 -3.43
C ARG A 196 -7.94 -10.36 -3.85
N ASP A 197 -9.04 -10.08 -3.16
CA ASP A 197 -9.95 -9.00 -3.53
C ASP A 197 -9.29 -7.62 -3.34
N ALA A 198 -8.57 -7.43 -2.25
CA ALA A 198 -7.85 -6.19 -1.99
C ALA A 198 -6.71 -5.96 -3.01
N LEU A 199 -6.03 -7.04 -3.43
CA LEU A 199 -5.00 -6.94 -4.46
C LEU A 199 -5.59 -6.65 -5.84
N GLN A 200 -6.73 -7.27 -6.19
CA GLN A 200 -7.44 -7.00 -7.45
C GLN A 200 -7.94 -5.56 -7.50
N ASP A 201 -8.50 -5.04 -6.40
CA ASP A 201 -8.95 -3.66 -6.29
C ASP A 201 -7.77 -2.68 -6.47
N LYS A 202 -6.66 -2.89 -5.79
CA LYS A 202 -5.46 -2.04 -5.91
C LYS A 202 -4.80 -2.13 -7.30
N GLN A 203 -4.86 -3.28 -7.95
CA GLN A 203 -4.36 -3.42 -9.32
C GLN A 203 -5.28 -2.71 -10.33
N ALA A 204 -6.60 -2.74 -10.11
CA ALA A 204 -7.56 -2.01 -10.93
C ALA A 204 -7.49 -0.49 -10.70
N GLU A 205 -7.25 -0.05 -9.46
CA GLU A 205 -6.93 1.35 -9.14
C GLU A 205 -5.71 1.84 -9.95
N TYR A 206 -4.62 1.05 -9.93
CA TYR A 206 -3.44 1.37 -10.73
C TYR A 206 -3.76 1.49 -12.23
N ALA A 207 -4.56 0.57 -12.78
CA ALA A 207 -4.94 0.61 -14.20
C ALA A 207 -5.69 1.90 -14.56
N LEU A 208 -6.63 2.35 -13.70
CA LEU A 208 -7.34 3.63 -13.88
C LEU A 208 -6.37 4.82 -13.87
N LEU A 209 -5.42 4.84 -12.92
CA LEU A 209 -4.43 5.91 -12.82
C LEU A 209 -3.49 5.93 -14.03
N ALA A 210 -3.02 4.78 -14.46
CA ALA A 210 -2.11 4.66 -15.60
C ALA A 210 -2.74 5.14 -16.92
N ASP A 211 -4.07 4.96 -17.07
CA ASP A 211 -4.86 5.39 -18.23
C ASP A 211 -5.32 6.86 -18.14
N SER A 212 -5.11 7.52 -17.02
CA SER A 212 -5.53 8.91 -16.81
C SER A 212 -4.44 9.91 -17.21
N ASP A 213 -4.83 11.18 -17.43
CA ASP A 213 -3.92 12.30 -17.73
C ASP A 213 -3.44 13.03 -16.46
N VAL A 214 -3.90 12.63 -15.26
CA VAL A 214 -3.51 13.32 -14.01
C VAL A 214 -2.09 12.97 -13.58
N ASP A 215 -1.49 13.86 -12.82
CA ASP A 215 -0.24 13.62 -12.10
C ASP A 215 -0.55 12.73 -10.90
N TRP A 216 -0.40 11.44 -11.04
CA TRP A 216 -0.65 10.51 -9.95
C TRP A 216 0.65 9.97 -9.34
N MET A 217 0.56 9.57 -8.07
CA MET A 217 1.59 8.80 -7.38
C MET A 217 0.94 7.69 -6.58
N LEU A 218 1.39 6.45 -6.77
CA LEU A 218 0.85 5.29 -6.06
C LEU A 218 1.91 4.74 -5.11
N VAL A 219 1.89 5.18 -3.85
CA VAL A 219 2.91 4.82 -2.86
C VAL A 219 2.70 3.38 -2.40
N ARG A 220 3.61 2.48 -2.81
CA ARG A 220 3.50 1.04 -2.60
C ARG A 220 4.18 0.64 -1.29
N CYS A 221 3.35 0.29 -0.30
CA CYS A 221 3.80 -0.07 1.03
C CYS A 221 3.75 -1.58 1.25
N PRO A 222 4.72 -2.15 1.98
CA PRO A 222 4.64 -3.50 2.54
C PRO A 222 3.67 -3.51 3.74
N LEU A 223 4.02 -4.14 4.85
CA LEU A 223 3.26 -3.98 6.10
C LEU A 223 3.46 -2.58 6.67
N ILE A 224 2.35 -1.93 7.05
CA ILE A 224 2.39 -0.59 7.66
C ILE A 224 2.20 -0.74 9.16
N ASP A 225 3.18 -0.28 9.93
CA ASP A 225 3.15 -0.27 11.40
C ASP A 225 2.59 1.06 11.92
N PRO A 226 1.75 1.04 12.97
CA PRO A 226 1.16 2.25 13.57
C PRO A 226 2.18 3.00 14.44
N GLU A 227 3.32 3.35 13.87
CA GLU A 227 4.42 4.03 14.55
C GLU A 227 4.62 5.44 13.98
N PRO A 228 5.10 6.40 14.82
CA PRO A 228 5.38 7.75 14.38
C PRO A 228 6.58 7.80 13.41
N PHE A 229 6.83 9.01 12.90
CA PHE A 229 8.03 9.28 12.12
C PHE A 229 9.29 9.16 13.02
N ASP A 230 10.28 8.45 12.53
CA ASP A 230 11.59 8.29 13.14
C ASP A 230 12.67 8.87 12.21
N SER A 231 12.73 8.35 10.99
CA SER A 231 13.71 8.74 9.99
C SER A 231 13.09 8.73 8.58
N PRO A 232 13.70 9.40 7.58
CA PRO A 232 13.24 9.31 6.21
C PRO A 232 13.21 7.85 5.72
N PRO A 233 12.10 7.38 5.10
CA PRO A 233 12.00 6.02 4.61
C PRO A 233 12.99 5.75 3.49
N LEU A 234 13.31 4.48 3.29
CA LEU A 234 13.96 3.99 2.08
C LEU A 234 12.94 4.03 0.93
N VAL A 235 13.39 4.46 -0.25
CA VAL A 235 12.56 4.56 -1.45
C VAL A 235 13.19 3.77 -2.59
N SER A 236 12.40 3.03 -3.35
CA SER A 236 12.85 2.31 -4.54
C SER A 236 11.73 2.23 -5.58
N LEU A 237 12.07 2.33 -6.85
CA LEU A 237 11.12 2.14 -7.95
C LEU A 237 11.07 0.70 -8.48
N LYS A 238 12.03 -0.14 -8.06
CA LYS A 238 12.21 -1.49 -8.63
C LYS A 238 11.76 -2.61 -7.69
N THR A 239 12.14 -2.52 -6.41
CA THR A 239 11.97 -3.61 -5.44
C THR A 239 11.61 -3.04 -4.07
N PRO A 240 10.70 -3.67 -3.29
CA PRO A 240 10.45 -3.24 -1.92
C PRO A 240 11.75 -3.22 -1.10
N PRO A 241 12.15 -2.06 -0.52
CA PRO A 241 13.43 -1.92 0.18
C PRO A 241 13.43 -2.53 1.58
N ALA A 242 12.26 -2.77 2.17
CA ALA A 242 12.07 -3.41 3.47
C ALA A 242 10.72 -4.13 3.54
N PHE A 243 10.47 -4.88 4.63
CA PHE A 243 9.19 -5.58 4.85
C PHE A 243 8.14 -4.74 5.56
N ARG A 244 8.56 -3.61 6.15
CA ARG A 244 7.70 -2.74 6.96
C ARG A 244 7.99 -1.28 6.66
N VAL A 245 6.97 -0.46 6.89
CA VAL A 245 7.09 1.00 6.88
C VAL A 245 6.26 1.58 8.03
N ARG A 246 6.84 2.55 8.77
CA ARG A 246 6.10 3.26 9.80
C ARG A 246 5.09 4.21 9.16
N ALA A 247 3.88 4.27 9.73
CA ALA A 247 2.81 5.13 9.22
C ALA A 247 3.19 6.62 9.24
N GLY A 248 3.97 7.05 10.23
CA GLY A 248 4.50 8.41 10.31
C GLY A 248 5.51 8.73 9.20
N GLU A 249 6.37 7.80 8.83
CA GLU A 249 7.34 7.96 7.74
C GLU A 249 6.64 8.01 6.38
N LEU A 250 5.66 7.12 6.17
CA LEU A 250 4.79 7.13 4.99
C LEU A 250 4.07 8.47 4.86
N ALA A 251 3.48 8.96 5.94
CA ALA A 251 2.76 10.23 5.94
C ALA A 251 3.67 11.41 5.61
N GLN A 252 4.86 11.49 6.20
CA GLN A 252 5.84 12.53 5.91
C GLN A 252 6.30 12.50 4.45
N PHE A 253 6.58 11.31 3.91
CA PHE A 253 6.94 11.15 2.51
C PHE A 253 5.82 11.65 1.58
N MET A 254 4.56 11.20 1.79
CA MET A 254 3.44 11.61 0.94
C MET A 254 3.18 13.11 0.99
N MET A 255 3.24 13.72 2.18
CA MET A 255 3.08 15.17 2.33
C MET A 255 4.18 15.96 1.64
N GLN A 256 5.41 15.44 1.64
CA GLN A 256 6.52 16.08 0.94
C GLN A 256 6.33 16.04 -0.58
N GLN A 257 5.75 14.97 -1.10
CA GLN A 257 5.52 14.82 -2.54
C GLN A 257 4.43 15.76 -3.08
N LEU A 258 3.67 16.45 -2.23
CA LEU A 258 2.78 17.53 -2.67
C LEU A 258 3.55 18.67 -3.34
N ASP A 259 4.74 18.96 -2.82
CA ASP A 259 5.61 20.04 -3.32
C ASP A 259 6.70 19.52 -4.27
N ALA A 260 7.38 18.44 -3.88
CA ALA A 260 8.55 17.91 -4.59
C ALA A 260 8.19 17.24 -5.92
N ARG A 261 7.06 16.51 -5.99
CA ARG A 261 6.57 15.81 -7.20
C ARG A 261 7.61 14.92 -7.88
N ASP A 262 8.55 14.32 -7.12
CA ASP A 262 9.67 13.55 -7.67
C ASP A 262 9.24 12.24 -8.35
N PHE A 263 8.05 11.74 -8.01
CA PHE A 263 7.55 10.44 -8.48
C PHE A 263 6.21 10.54 -9.23
N VAL A 264 6.03 11.63 -9.98
CA VAL A 264 4.84 11.80 -10.85
C VAL A 264 4.71 10.64 -11.82
N ARG A 265 3.51 10.06 -11.91
CA ARG A 265 3.14 8.88 -12.72
C ARG A 265 4.00 7.64 -12.41
N GLN A 266 4.44 7.52 -11.16
CA GLN A 266 5.26 6.41 -10.69
C GLN A 266 4.68 5.78 -9.41
N GLY A 267 5.18 4.60 -9.09
CA GLY A 267 4.78 3.87 -7.88
C GLY A 267 5.99 3.52 -7.01
N PRO A 268 6.51 4.46 -6.22
CA PRO A 268 7.63 4.17 -5.34
C PRO A 268 7.23 3.16 -4.26
N PHE A 269 8.10 2.19 -4.00
CA PHE A 269 8.07 1.36 -2.81
C PHE A 269 8.71 2.11 -1.65
N LEU A 270 8.09 2.03 -0.48
CA LEU A 270 8.65 2.54 0.76
C LEU A 270 9.01 1.41 1.74
N GLY A 271 10.01 1.67 2.58
CA GLY A 271 10.35 0.81 3.71
C GLY A 271 11.06 1.61 4.80
N SER A 272 10.80 1.27 6.05
CA SER A 272 11.54 1.86 7.17
C SER A 272 12.97 1.33 7.22
N ARG A 273 13.89 2.15 7.67
CA ARG A 273 15.23 1.69 8.05
C ARG A 273 15.08 0.80 9.27
N GLU A 274 15.69 -0.37 9.24
CA GLU A 274 15.84 -1.14 10.47
C GLU A 274 16.86 -0.41 11.35
N PRO A 275 16.63 -0.37 12.67
CA PRO A 275 17.66 0.14 13.56
C PRO A 275 18.94 -0.69 13.39
N ASP A 276 20.06 -0.01 13.22
CA ASP A 276 21.38 -0.67 13.22
C ASP A 276 21.56 -1.35 14.58
N PHE A 277 21.63 -2.71 14.59
CA PHE A 277 21.91 -3.51 15.78
C PHE A 277 23.42 -3.69 15.92
#